data_b40c16193b0ffb4876a2ae8f4da5ce87
#
_entry.id   b40c16193b0ffb4876a2ae8f4da5ce87
#
_cell.length_a   1.000
_cell.length_b   1.000
_cell.length_c   1.000
_cell.angle_alpha   90.00
_cell.angle_beta   90.00
_cell.angle_gamma   90.00
#
_symmetry.space_group_name_H-M   'P 1'
#
loop_
_entity.id
_entity.type
_entity.pdbx_description
1 polymer ?
#
loop_
_entity_poly.entity_id
_entity_poly.type
_entity_poly.pdbx_seq_one_letter_code
_entity_poly.pdbx_strand_id
1 'polypeptide(L)'
;MSNIVDPLVGRIAARVRTERERRRWTLARLADASGVSQAMISRIERGESSPTAVVLGKLSAAFQLSVASLLALAEGAQEEEGPQGRTDGVAGVRRRDDAPEWRDPGTGYRRRQITGPHFPAEIAEIRLPAGARVPYPAAAFAFVRQVVWVLDGRLTFHDGETVHELDAGDTIELGEPAERVFVNATDAECRYTVVLTRGAQP
;
A
#
# COMPACT_ATOMS: atom_id res chain seq x y z
N MET A 1 18.56 16.35 18.67
CA MET A 1 17.98 15.05 18.32
C MET A 1 17.66 15.10 16.84
N SER A 2 18.49 14.46 16.04
CA SER A 2 18.34 14.46 14.56
C SER A 2 17.10 13.65 14.22
N ASN A 3 16.08 14.30 13.69
CA ASN A 3 14.86 13.63 13.19
C ASN A 3 15.27 12.96 11.88
N ILE A 4 15.69 11.69 11.96
CA ILE A 4 15.90 10.86 10.77
C ILE A 4 14.50 10.60 10.21
N VAL A 5 14.06 11.46 9.33
CA VAL A 5 12.84 11.21 8.54
C VAL A 5 13.11 9.93 7.74
N ASP A 6 12.27 8.92 7.96
CA ASP A 6 12.34 7.68 7.20
C ASP A 6 12.41 8.03 5.70
N PRO A 7 13.44 7.60 4.96
CA PRO A 7 13.60 7.94 3.55
C PRO A 7 12.36 7.60 2.70
N LEU A 8 11.61 6.59 3.11
CA LEU A 8 10.36 6.20 2.44
C LEU A 8 9.24 7.24 2.63
N VAL A 9 9.16 7.89 3.79
CA VAL A 9 8.17 8.96 4.04
C VAL A 9 8.38 10.12 3.07
N GLY A 10 9.63 10.54 2.86
CA GLY A 10 9.97 11.57 1.89
C GLY A 10 9.62 11.18 0.45
N ARG A 11 9.83 9.92 0.08
CA ARG A 11 9.48 9.40 -1.25
C ARG A 11 7.97 9.33 -1.47
N ILE A 12 7.21 8.91 -0.46
CA ILE A 12 5.74 8.92 -0.50
C ILE A 12 5.24 10.36 -0.66
N ALA A 13 5.80 11.32 0.08
CA ALA A 13 5.46 12.73 -0.02
C ALA A 13 5.67 13.28 -1.45
N ALA A 14 6.85 13.03 -2.01
CA ALA A 14 7.18 13.42 -3.39
C ALA A 14 6.24 12.75 -4.40
N ARG A 15 5.92 11.46 -4.21
CA ARG A 15 5.04 10.74 -5.12
C ARG A 15 3.60 11.26 -5.09
N VAL A 16 3.04 11.50 -3.91
CA VAL A 16 1.70 12.09 -3.78
C VAL A 16 1.63 13.43 -4.49
N ARG A 17 2.63 14.29 -4.29
CA ARG A 17 2.73 15.57 -4.99
C ARG A 17 2.82 15.40 -6.50
N THR A 18 3.68 14.51 -6.99
CA THR A 18 3.84 14.23 -8.42
C THR A 18 2.53 13.75 -9.04
N GLU A 19 1.81 12.82 -8.40
CA GLU A 19 0.53 12.33 -8.91
C GLU A 19 -0.54 13.41 -8.97
N ARG A 20 -0.58 14.32 -8.01
CA ARG A 20 -1.47 15.47 -8.03
C ARG A 20 -1.12 16.43 -9.16
N GLU A 21 0.16 16.80 -9.30
CA GLU A 21 0.63 17.76 -10.31
C GLU A 21 0.48 17.22 -11.74
N ARG A 22 0.75 15.93 -11.97
CA ARG A 22 0.49 15.29 -13.29
C ARG A 22 -0.96 15.39 -13.73
N ARG A 23 -1.90 15.39 -12.77
CA ARG A 23 -3.34 15.58 -13.03
C ARG A 23 -3.74 17.06 -13.08
N ARG A 24 -2.79 17.98 -12.88
CA ARG A 24 -3.03 19.43 -12.76
C ARG A 24 -4.06 19.77 -11.68
N TRP A 25 -4.05 19.01 -10.59
CA TRP A 25 -4.95 19.23 -9.46
C TRP A 25 -4.34 20.20 -8.44
N THR A 26 -5.20 21.06 -7.89
CA THR A 26 -4.88 21.83 -6.69
C THR A 26 -4.98 20.93 -5.46
N LEU A 27 -4.44 21.39 -4.31
CA LEU A 27 -4.63 20.71 -3.04
C LEU A 27 -6.12 20.58 -2.67
N ALA A 28 -6.93 21.62 -2.96
CA ALA A 28 -8.37 21.60 -2.74
C ALA A 28 -9.03 20.51 -3.59
N ARG A 29 -8.67 20.41 -4.87
CA ARG A 29 -9.23 19.38 -5.76
C ARG A 29 -8.90 17.97 -5.30
N LEU A 30 -7.66 17.72 -4.82
CA LEU A 30 -7.29 16.42 -4.27
C LEU A 30 -8.04 16.16 -2.96
N ALA A 31 -8.24 17.16 -2.11
CA ALA A 31 -9.03 17.03 -0.89
C ALA A 31 -10.47 16.59 -1.19
N ASP A 32 -11.13 17.25 -2.14
CA ASP A 32 -12.48 16.90 -2.57
C ASP A 32 -12.56 15.47 -3.14
N ALA A 33 -11.58 15.07 -3.97
CA ALA A 33 -11.56 13.76 -4.61
C ALA A 33 -11.26 12.63 -3.63
N SER A 34 -10.43 12.88 -2.61
CA SER A 34 -9.95 11.84 -1.68
C SER A 34 -10.70 11.81 -0.35
N GLY A 35 -11.42 12.87 0.00
CA GLY A 35 -11.99 13.06 1.35
C GLY A 35 -10.92 13.19 2.44
N VAL A 36 -9.70 13.59 2.07
CA VAL A 36 -8.61 13.95 3.00
C VAL A 36 -8.50 15.46 3.07
N SER A 37 -8.39 16.03 4.27
CA SER A 37 -8.34 17.48 4.40
C SER A 37 -7.13 18.09 3.66
N GLN A 38 -7.32 19.27 3.06
CA GLN A 38 -6.26 20.00 2.35
C GLN A 38 -5.02 20.22 3.24
N ALA A 39 -5.24 20.52 4.53
CA ALA A 39 -4.16 20.71 5.49
C ALA A 39 -3.34 19.43 5.70
N MET A 40 -3.99 18.26 5.78
CA MET A 40 -3.32 16.97 5.89
C MET A 40 -2.52 16.66 4.63
N ILE A 41 -3.11 16.83 3.44
CA ILE A 41 -2.43 16.61 2.15
C ILE A 41 -1.18 17.50 2.07
N SER A 42 -1.30 18.79 2.41
CA SER A 42 -0.18 19.72 2.40
C SER A 42 0.96 19.27 3.33
N ARG A 43 0.64 18.79 4.54
CA ARG A 43 1.64 18.25 5.49
C ARG A 43 2.32 16.98 4.95
N ILE A 44 1.55 16.09 4.33
CA ILE A 44 2.08 14.88 3.69
C ILE A 44 3.06 15.25 2.57
N GLU A 45 2.66 16.15 1.65
CA GLU A 45 3.50 16.56 0.51
C GLU A 45 4.78 17.29 0.92
N ARG A 46 4.83 17.90 2.11
CA ARG A 46 6.06 18.47 2.68
C ARG A 46 6.89 17.48 3.49
N GLY A 47 6.43 16.22 3.61
CA GLY A 47 7.13 15.22 4.43
C GLY A 47 7.03 15.45 5.94
N GLU A 48 6.16 16.34 6.38
CA GLU A 48 5.96 16.69 7.81
C GLU A 48 5.10 15.63 8.55
N SER A 49 4.41 14.78 7.81
CA SER A 49 3.55 13.74 8.36
C SER A 49 3.57 12.51 7.47
N SER A 50 3.83 11.34 8.05
CA SER A 50 3.62 10.06 7.37
C SER A 50 2.12 9.78 7.28
N PRO A 51 1.56 9.50 6.07
CA PRO A 51 0.17 9.14 5.94
C PRO A 51 -0.11 7.77 6.58
N THR A 52 -1.27 7.60 7.20
CA THR A 52 -1.75 6.29 7.65
C THR A 52 -2.21 5.44 6.48
N ALA A 53 -2.36 4.12 6.68
CA ALA A 53 -2.88 3.19 5.67
C ALA A 53 -4.24 3.65 5.12
N VAL A 54 -5.12 4.13 6.00
CA VAL A 54 -6.43 4.70 5.63
C VAL A 54 -6.28 5.92 4.73
N VAL A 55 -5.37 6.83 5.06
CA VAL A 55 -5.11 8.05 4.26
C VAL A 55 -4.49 7.67 2.92
N LEU A 56 -3.53 6.74 2.90
CA LEU A 56 -2.96 6.21 1.64
C LEU A 56 -4.03 5.57 0.77
N GLY A 57 -4.93 4.77 1.36
CA GLY A 57 -6.05 4.16 0.64
C GLY A 57 -6.95 5.19 -0.03
N LYS A 58 -7.28 6.28 0.66
CA LYS A 58 -8.08 7.38 0.11
C LYS A 58 -7.36 8.15 -0.99
N LEU A 59 -6.08 8.46 -0.80
CA LEU A 59 -5.28 9.18 -1.80
C LEU A 59 -5.06 8.33 -3.05
N SER A 60 -4.68 7.04 -2.88
CA SER A 60 -4.48 6.13 -4.00
C SER A 60 -5.77 5.94 -4.81
N ALA A 61 -6.92 5.78 -4.15
CA ALA A 61 -8.21 5.69 -4.80
C ALA A 61 -8.52 6.95 -5.65
N ALA A 62 -8.28 8.15 -5.11
CA ALA A 62 -8.45 9.39 -5.85
C ALA A 62 -7.54 9.47 -7.09
N PHE A 63 -6.36 8.89 -7.02
CA PHE A 63 -5.43 8.79 -8.15
C PHE A 63 -5.73 7.61 -9.10
N GLN A 64 -6.73 6.79 -8.82
CA GLN A 64 -7.01 5.55 -9.55
C GLN A 64 -5.81 4.57 -9.51
N LEU A 65 -5.16 4.50 -8.37
CA LEU A 65 -4.05 3.60 -8.08
C LEU A 65 -4.41 2.69 -6.92
N SER A 66 -3.80 1.50 -6.85
CA SER A 66 -3.78 0.76 -5.59
C SER A 66 -2.80 1.40 -4.60
N VAL A 67 -2.96 1.13 -3.30
CA VAL A 67 -1.96 1.52 -2.30
C VAL A 67 -0.60 0.92 -2.65
N ALA A 68 -0.59 -0.32 -3.13
CA ALA A 68 0.60 -1.01 -3.59
C ALA A 68 1.29 -0.27 -4.73
N SER A 69 0.53 0.11 -5.77
CA SER A 69 1.07 0.88 -6.90
C SER A 69 1.62 2.24 -6.47
N LEU A 70 0.92 2.94 -5.56
CA LEU A 70 1.38 4.23 -5.07
C LEU A 70 2.71 4.10 -4.32
N LEU A 71 2.85 3.06 -3.47
CA LEU A 71 4.09 2.79 -2.73
C LEU A 71 5.21 2.31 -3.65
N ALA A 72 4.94 1.38 -4.58
CA ALA A 72 5.93 0.92 -5.55
C ALA A 72 6.48 2.06 -6.42
N LEU A 73 5.60 2.98 -6.84
CA LEU A 73 6.00 4.18 -7.57
C LEU A 73 6.80 5.18 -6.71
N ALA A 74 6.57 5.21 -5.40
CA ALA A 74 7.39 6.01 -4.48
C ALA A 74 8.79 5.38 -4.29
N GLU A 75 8.90 4.07 -4.36
CA GLU A 75 10.15 3.32 -4.26
C GLU A 75 10.97 3.39 -5.55
N GLY A 76 10.33 3.25 -6.71
CA GLY A 76 10.98 3.23 -8.03
C GLY A 76 11.61 4.56 -8.45
N ALA A 77 11.30 5.66 -7.79
CA ALA A 77 11.89 6.97 -8.09
C ALA A 77 13.44 7.04 -7.84
N GLN A 78 14.02 6.03 -7.16
CA GLN A 78 15.48 5.93 -6.99
C GLN A 78 16.17 5.05 -8.04
N GLU A 79 15.43 4.20 -8.76
CA GLU A 79 16.03 3.33 -9.78
C GLU A 79 16.35 4.09 -11.08
N GLU A 80 15.81 5.31 -11.27
CA GLU A 80 16.15 6.18 -12.41
C GLU A 80 17.44 6.98 -12.20
N GLU A 81 17.98 7.09 -10.99
CA GLU A 81 19.19 7.85 -10.68
C GLU A 81 20.46 7.01 -10.44
N GLY A 82 20.36 5.68 -10.43
CA GLY A 82 21.50 4.76 -10.25
C GLY A 82 21.84 3.99 -11.53
N PRO A 83 23.16 3.69 -11.79
CA PRO A 83 23.58 2.94 -12.95
C PRO A 83 23.36 1.43 -12.76
N GLN A 84 22.15 1.00 -12.50
CA GLN A 84 21.77 -0.41 -12.42
C GLN A 84 20.28 -0.53 -12.58
N GLY A 85 19.96 -1.42 -13.26
CA GLY A 85 20.24 -2.73 -13.76
C GLY A 85 19.00 -3.19 -14.43
N ARG A 86 19.01 -2.96 -15.73
CA ARG A 86 18.23 -3.82 -16.60
C ARG A 86 18.82 -5.20 -16.38
N THR A 87 18.25 -5.98 -15.52
CA THR A 87 18.47 -7.43 -15.52
C THR A 87 17.74 -7.97 -16.75
N ASP A 88 18.35 -7.77 -17.90
CA ASP A 88 17.91 -8.39 -19.16
C ASP A 88 17.99 -9.90 -18.97
N GLY A 89 16.89 -10.50 -18.49
CA GLY A 89 16.71 -11.94 -18.41
C GLY A 89 17.54 -12.69 -17.35
N VAL A 90 18.29 -12.04 -16.47
CA VAL A 90 19.06 -12.69 -15.42
C VAL A 90 18.25 -12.76 -14.13
N ALA A 91 18.12 -13.96 -13.54
CA ALA A 91 17.49 -14.16 -12.25
C ALA A 91 18.24 -13.39 -11.16
N GLY A 92 17.56 -12.44 -10.50
CA GLY A 92 18.12 -11.64 -9.42
C GLY A 92 17.55 -12.05 -8.05
N VAL A 93 18.42 -12.21 -7.04
CA VAL A 93 17.98 -12.43 -5.66
C VAL A 93 17.75 -11.08 -4.99
N ARG A 94 16.53 -10.82 -4.54
CA ARG A 94 16.21 -9.68 -3.68
C ARG A 94 16.29 -10.14 -2.22
N ARG A 95 17.20 -9.55 -1.45
CA ARG A 95 17.35 -9.90 -0.05
C ARG A 95 16.27 -9.21 0.78
N ARG A 96 15.90 -9.83 1.91
CA ARG A 96 14.87 -9.30 2.80
C ARG A 96 15.22 -7.88 3.29
N ASP A 97 16.47 -7.68 3.65
CA ASP A 97 16.96 -6.44 4.25
C ASP A 97 17.08 -5.30 3.23
N ASP A 98 17.10 -5.62 1.92
CA ASP A 98 17.12 -4.64 0.83
C ASP A 98 15.71 -4.20 0.40
N ALA A 99 14.67 -4.92 0.86
CA ALA A 99 13.29 -4.62 0.50
C ALA A 99 12.73 -3.52 1.41
N PRO A 100 12.26 -2.39 0.84
CA PRO A 100 11.70 -1.31 1.63
C PRO A 100 10.46 -1.78 2.41
N GLU A 101 10.37 -1.38 3.66
CA GLU A 101 9.23 -1.64 4.53
C GLU A 101 8.59 -0.32 4.94
N TRP A 102 7.33 -0.15 4.62
CA TRP A 102 6.53 0.96 5.11
C TRP A 102 5.77 0.54 6.38
N ARG A 103 5.76 1.44 7.37
CA ARG A 103 5.02 1.25 8.62
C ARG A 103 3.90 2.29 8.74
N ASP A 104 2.68 1.81 8.98
CA ASP A 104 1.54 2.66 9.29
C ASP A 104 1.72 3.30 10.68
N PRO A 105 1.75 4.64 10.78
CA PRO A 105 1.90 5.32 12.07
C PRO A 105 0.68 5.18 12.98
N GLY A 106 -0.49 4.83 12.42
CA GLY A 106 -1.74 4.69 13.18
C GLY A 106 -1.87 3.35 13.88
N THR A 107 -1.64 2.26 13.17
CA THR A 107 -1.87 0.90 13.65
C THR A 107 -0.59 0.09 13.88
N GLY A 108 0.53 0.60 13.41
CA GLY A 108 1.81 -0.14 13.41
C GLY A 108 1.88 -1.26 12.37
N TYR A 109 0.85 -1.42 11.55
CA TYR A 109 0.85 -2.32 10.40
C TYR A 109 2.09 -2.08 9.53
N ARG A 110 2.75 -3.15 9.09
CA ARG A 110 3.96 -3.08 8.26
C ARG A 110 3.70 -3.73 6.92
N ARG A 111 4.14 -3.07 5.86
CA ARG A 111 4.05 -3.54 4.49
C ARG A 111 5.43 -3.55 3.86
N ARG A 112 5.88 -4.71 3.42
CA ARG A 112 7.14 -4.91 2.72
C ARG A 112 6.88 -5.36 1.29
N GLN A 113 7.41 -4.62 0.32
CA GLN A 113 7.30 -4.98 -1.08
C GLN A 113 8.24 -6.14 -1.41
N ILE A 114 7.70 -7.21 -2.04
CA ILE A 114 8.45 -8.41 -2.42
C ILE A 114 8.96 -8.30 -3.84
N THR A 115 8.11 -7.88 -4.78
CA THR A 115 8.44 -7.77 -6.21
C THR A 115 8.97 -6.39 -6.56
N GLY A 116 9.86 -6.33 -7.55
CA GLY A 116 10.31 -5.06 -8.14
C GLY A 116 9.25 -4.44 -9.07
N PRO A 117 9.46 -3.18 -9.50
CA PRO A 117 8.48 -2.41 -10.27
C PRO A 117 8.21 -2.97 -11.68
N HIS A 118 9.14 -3.76 -12.22
CA HIS A 118 9.00 -4.37 -13.56
C HIS A 118 8.33 -5.75 -13.56
N PHE A 119 8.08 -6.32 -12.36
CA PHE A 119 7.36 -7.59 -12.26
C PHE A 119 5.87 -7.37 -12.56
N PRO A 120 5.21 -8.26 -13.34
CA PRO A 120 3.82 -8.03 -13.78
C PRO A 120 2.79 -8.11 -12.66
N ALA A 121 3.16 -8.65 -11.50
CA ALA A 121 2.31 -8.68 -10.30
C ALA A 121 2.98 -7.94 -9.15
N GLU A 122 2.20 -7.21 -8.37
CA GLU A 122 2.66 -6.59 -7.14
C GLU A 122 2.42 -7.55 -5.98
N ILE A 123 3.51 -7.99 -5.34
CA ILE A 123 3.45 -8.90 -4.18
C ILE A 123 4.02 -8.18 -2.97
N ALA A 124 3.25 -8.15 -1.89
CA ALA A 124 3.68 -7.57 -0.64
C ALA A 124 3.38 -8.48 0.55
N GLU A 125 4.34 -8.60 1.45
CA GLU A 125 4.14 -9.19 2.78
C GLU A 125 3.61 -8.12 3.72
N ILE A 126 2.60 -8.52 4.47
CA ILE A 126 1.94 -7.68 5.47
C ILE A 126 2.13 -8.32 6.84
N ARG A 127 2.44 -7.48 7.82
CA ARG A 127 2.44 -7.83 9.24
C ARG A 127 1.45 -6.94 9.96
N LEU A 128 0.38 -7.54 10.43
CA LEU A 128 -0.70 -6.87 11.11
C LEU A 128 -0.60 -7.13 12.61
N PRO A 129 -0.28 -6.12 13.43
CA PRO A 129 -0.15 -6.29 14.87
C PRO A 129 -1.44 -6.80 15.54
N ALA A 130 -1.31 -7.38 16.71
CA ALA A 130 -2.42 -7.76 17.57
C ALA A 130 -3.41 -6.59 17.77
N GLY A 131 -4.70 -6.85 17.63
CA GLY A 131 -5.77 -5.86 17.78
C GLY A 131 -5.86 -4.80 16.67
N ALA A 132 -4.98 -4.84 15.66
CA ALA A 132 -4.99 -3.83 14.60
C ALA A 132 -6.17 -4.00 13.65
N ARG A 133 -6.71 -2.85 13.18
CA ARG A 133 -7.82 -2.76 12.25
C ARG A 133 -7.50 -1.74 11.15
N VAL A 134 -7.52 -2.17 9.89
CA VAL A 134 -7.14 -1.35 8.72
C VAL A 134 -8.26 -1.36 7.69
N PRO A 135 -9.10 -0.31 7.65
CA PRO A 135 -10.17 -0.19 6.65
C PRO A 135 -9.66 0.43 5.35
N TYR A 136 -10.21 -0.04 4.23
CA TYR A 136 -10.01 0.53 2.90
C TYR A 136 -11.34 0.75 2.20
N PRO A 137 -11.53 1.89 1.50
CA PRO A 137 -12.73 2.15 0.73
C PRO A 137 -12.80 1.25 -0.51
N ALA A 138 -14.01 0.99 -1.02
CA ALA A 138 -14.23 0.21 -2.24
C ALA A 138 -13.38 0.68 -3.43
N ALA A 139 -13.23 2.01 -3.58
CA ALA A 139 -12.43 2.60 -4.65
C ALA A 139 -10.95 2.19 -4.65
N ALA A 140 -10.39 1.73 -3.51
CA ALA A 140 -9.03 1.23 -3.45
C ALA A 140 -8.84 -0.10 -4.20
N PHE A 141 -9.92 -0.79 -4.55
CA PHE A 141 -9.94 -2.10 -5.21
C PHE A 141 -10.48 -2.05 -6.64
N ALA A 142 -10.89 -0.87 -7.13
CA ALA A 142 -11.63 -0.74 -8.39
C ALA A 142 -10.83 -1.13 -9.66
N PHE A 143 -9.49 -1.15 -9.59
CA PHE A 143 -8.63 -1.33 -10.78
C PHE A 143 -7.64 -2.50 -10.62
N VAL A 144 -7.85 -3.36 -9.64
CA VAL A 144 -6.93 -4.46 -9.32
C VAL A 144 -7.69 -5.77 -9.11
N ARG A 145 -7.07 -6.86 -9.50
CA ARG A 145 -7.43 -8.18 -8.98
C ARG A 145 -6.48 -8.51 -7.85
N GLN A 146 -7.00 -9.03 -6.77
CA GLN A 146 -6.22 -9.25 -5.56
C GLN A 146 -6.53 -10.61 -4.95
N VAL A 147 -5.47 -11.29 -4.52
CA VAL A 147 -5.54 -12.46 -3.64
C VAL A 147 -4.89 -12.08 -2.31
N VAL A 148 -5.49 -12.49 -1.22
CA VAL A 148 -4.89 -12.47 0.11
C VAL A 148 -4.58 -13.89 0.52
N TRP A 149 -3.38 -14.14 1.02
CA TRP A 149 -2.93 -15.44 1.49
C TRP A 149 -2.34 -15.31 2.89
N VAL A 150 -2.96 -15.93 3.87
CA VAL A 150 -2.48 -15.92 5.26
C VAL A 150 -1.32 -16.89 5.39
N LEU A 151 -0.18 -16.38 5.87
CA LEU A 151 1.05 -17.14 6.05
C LEU A 151 1.25 -17.62 7.48
N ASP A 152 0.76 -16.84 8.44
CA ASP A 152 0.92 -17.11 9.86
C ASP A 152 -0.12 -16.33 10.69
N GLY A 153 -0.62 -16.94 11.76
CA GLY A 153 -1.67 -16.34 12.59
C GLY A 153 -3.06 -16.46 11.96
N ARG A 154 -3.94 -15.54 12.34
CA ARG A 154 -5.34 -15.49 11.86
C ARG A 154 -5.70 -14.07 11.43
N LEU A 155 -6.41 -13.98 10.33
CA LEU A 155 -6.94 -12.74 9.77
C LEU A 155 -8.47 -12.78 9.76
N THR A 156 -9.13 -11.84 10.43
CA THR A 156 -10.55 -11.56 10.24
C THR A 156 -10.68 -10.55 9.11
N PHE A 157 -11.28 -10.96 8.00
CA PHE A 157 -11.40 -10.15 6.80
C PHE A 157 -12.87 -9.80 6.52
N HIS A 158 -13.19 -8.52 6.53
CA HIS A 158 -14.50 -8.03 6.14
C HIS A 158 -14.49 -7.69 4.64
N ASP A 159 -15.40 -8.25 3.87
CA ASP A 159 -15.66 -7.96 2.46
C ASP A 159 -17.10 -7.45 2.32
N GLY A 160 -17.28 -6.13 2.38
CA GLY A 160 -18.59 -5.53 2.55
C GLY A 160 -19.27 -6.01 3.84
N GLU A 161 -20.41 -6.65 3.71
CA GLU A 161 -21.20 -7.19 4.83
C GLU A 161 -20.74 -8.60 5.26
N THR A 162 -19.91 -9.26 4.46
CA THR A 162 -19.45 -10.63 4.75
C THR A 162 -18.17 -10.60 5.57
N VAL A 163 -18.11 -11.49 6.57
CA VAL A 163 -16.92 -11.65 7.42
C VAL A 163 -16.31 -13.02 7.18
N HIS A 164 -15.04 -13.08 6.90
CA HIS A 164 -14.26 -14.29 6.70
C HIS A 164 -13.21 -14.41 7.80
N GLU A 165 -13.14 -15.57 8.45
CA GLU A 165 -12.04 -15.94 9.34
C GLU A 165 -11.06 -16.79 8.54
N LEU A 166 -9.83 -16.32 8.38
CA LEU A 166 -8.80 -16.97 7.60
C LEU A 166 -7.65 -17.40 8.52
N ASP A 167 -7.38 -18.69 8.56
CA ASP A 167 -6.23 -19.25 9.28
C ASP A 167 -5.00 -19.35 8.37
N ALA A 168 -3.84 -19.64 8.95
CA ALA A 168 -2.61 -19.84 8.21
C ALA A 168 -2.77 -20.94 7.13
N GLY A 169 -2.44 -20.60 5.89
CA GLY A 169 -2.62 -21.43 4.70
C GLY A 169 -3.85 -21.04 3.87
N ASP A 170 -4.83 -20.35 4.44
CA ASP A 170 -6.03 -19.95 3.73
C ASP A 170 -5.77 -18.81 2.74
N THR A 171 -6.57 -18.81 1.67
CA THR A 171 -6.54 -17.77 0.63
C THR A 171 -7.96 -17.25 0.36
N ILE A 172 -8.05 -15.98 -0.01
CA ILE A 172 -9.28 -15.39 -0.53
C ILE A 172 -8.97 -14.56 -1.77
N GLU A 173 -9.70 -14.85 -2.87
CA GLU A 173 -9.73 -13.98 -4.05
C GLU A 173 -10.77 -12.91 -3.86
N LEU A 174 -10.37 -11.65 -4.03
CA LEU A 174 -11.30 -10.54 -3.86
C LEU A 174 -12.16 -10.37 -5.12
N GLY A 175 -13.47 -10.34 -4.90
CA GLY A 175 -14.48 -10.08 -5.92
C GLY A 175 -14.62 -8.60 -6.27
N GLU A 176 -15.86 -8.20 -6.62
CA GLU A 176 -16.19 -6.82 -6.97
C GLU A 176 -15.72 -5.83 -5.89
N PRO A 177 -15.40 -4.58 -6.28
CA PRO A 177 -14.94 -3.57 -5.33
C PRO A 177 -15.97 -3.31 -4.22
N ALA A 178 -15.58 -3.59 -2.98
CA ALA A 178 -16.35 -3.33 -1.78
C ALA A 178 -15.50 -2.62 -0.72
N GLU A 179 -16.12 -2.03 0.28
CA GLU A 179 -15.40 -1.61 1.48
C GLU A 179 -14.84 -2.84 2.19
N ARG A 180 -13.54 -2.82 2.51
CA ARG A 180 -12.85 -3.96 3.11
C ARG A 180 -12.10 -3.56 4.35
N VAL A 181 -12.11 -4.47 5.33
CA VAL A 181 -11.39 -4.24 6.58
C VAL A 181 -10.56 -5.47 6.91
N PHE A 182 -9.27 -5.26 7.11
CA PHE A 182 -8.33 -6.25 7.60
C PHE A 182 -8.22 -6.09 9.11
N VAL A 183 -8.56 -7.13 9.86
CA VAL A 183 -8.58 -7.12 11.32
C VAL A 183 -7.75 -8.27 11.85
N ASN A 184 -6.88 -7.99 12.80
CA ASN A 184 -6.26 -9.01 13.63
C ASN A 184 -6.91 -8.96 15.01
N ALA A 185 -7.90 -9.81 15.23
CA ALA A 185 -8.63 -9.88 16.50
C ALA A 185 -7.90 -10.73 17.57
N THR A 186 -6.67 -11.22 17.27
CA THR A 186 -5.90 -12.06 18.18
C THR A 186 -4.89 -11.24 18.99
N ASP A 187 -4.18 -11.89 19.90
CA ASP A 187 -3.13 -11.32 20.74
C ASP A 187 -1.70 -11.49 20.17
N ALA A 188 -1.59 -12.13 18.99
CA ALA A 188 -0.32 -12.32 18.26
C ALA A 188 -0.34 -11.58 16.91
N GLU A 189 0.83 -11.32 16.33
CA GLU A 189 0.94 -10.74 14.99
C GLU A 189 0.38 -11.70 13.93
N CYS A 190 -0.42 -11.20 13.00
CA CYS A 190 -0.83 -11.93 11.81
C CYS A 190 0.04 -11.53 10.62
N ARG A 191 0.51 -12.51 9.85
CA ARG A 191 1.30 -12.31 8.65
C ARG A 191 0.59 -12.87 7.43
N TYR A 192 0.39 -12.05 6.41
CA TYR A 192 -0.24 -12.46 5.17
C TYR A 192 0.43 -11.79 3.95
N THR A 193 0.21 -12.36 2.79
CA THR A 193 0.67 -11.82 1.51
C THR A 193 -0.52 -11.28 0.74
N VAL A 194 -0.31 -10.15 0.10
CA VAL A 194 -1.23 -9.59 -0.88
C VAL A 194 -0.57 -9.69 -2.25
N VAL A 195 -1.25 -10.35 -3.17
CA VAL A 195 -0.85 -10.45 -4.58
C VAL A 195 -1.85 -9.63 -5.39
N LEU A 196 -1.35 -8.63 -6.12
CA LEU A 196 -2.17 -7.80 -6.98
C LEU A 196 -1.71 -7.92 -8.42
N THR A 197 -2.67 -8.01 -9.32
CA THR A 197 -2.45 -7.79 -10.75
C THR A 197 -3.32 -6.62 -11.21
N ARG A 198 -2.81 -5.83 -12.14
CA ARG A 198 -3.66 -4.82 -12.78
C ARG A 198 -4.69 -5.56 -13.61
N GLY A 199 -5.96 -5.28 -13.38
CA GLY A 199 -7.02 -5.79 -14.24
C GLY A 199 -6.75 -5.31 -15.67
N ALA A 200 -6.84 -6.21 -16.66
CA ALA A 200 -6.99 -5.76 -18.03
C ALA A 200 -8.24 -4.88 -18.06
N GLN A 201 -8.10 -3.63 -18.45
CA GLN A 201 -9.28 -2.83 -18.77
C GLN A 201 -10.04 -3.55 -19.90
N PRO A 202 -11.36 -3.70 -19.77
CA PRO A 202 -12.17 -4.26 -20.84
C PRO A 202 -12.12 -3.39 -22.10
#